data_95949c0528a01c6fe1fdccd9e36ed9ae
#
_entry.id   95949c0528a01c6fe1fdccd9e36ed9ae
#
_cell.length_a   1.000
_cell.length_b   1.000
_cell.length_c   1.000
_cell.angle_alpha   90.00
_cell.angle_beta   90.00
_cell.angle_gamma   90.00
#
_symmetry.space_group_name_H-M   'P 1'
#
loop_
_entity.id
_entity.type
_entity.pdbx_description
1 polymer ?
#
loop_
_entity_poly.entity_id
_entity_poly.type
_entity_poly.pdbx_seq_one_letter_code
_entity_poly.pdbx_strand_id
1 'polypeptide(L)'
;MNEGDNSPTRVIFLFDVDNTLLDNDRVGSDLQRHLASEISAEGAQEYWRIFEQLRTELGYADYLGALQRYRDKHPRAPNLLCLSDFFINYPFAERLFPDAVKVIEHVQQWGRAVILSDGDVVFQPLKISRSGLANAVSGRVLIYVHKEHELDDVEQRYPAEHYVLVDDKLRILAAVKKFWGSRVTTIFVRQGHYTADPKILASYPAADISIGRIGDLLQYYLPELLNPKP
;
A
#
# COMPACT_ATOMS: atom_id res chain seq x y z
N MET A 1 6.68 -27.46 -8.30
CA MET A 1 6.69 -26.93 -6.93
C MET A 1 8.15 -26.94 -6.51
N ASN A 2 8.84 -25.79 -6.59
CA ASN A 2 10.19 -25.66 -6.06
C ASN A 2 10.06 -25.52 -4.56
N GLU A 3 10.57 -26.48 -3.81
CA GLU A 3 10.83 -26.34 -2.38
C GLU A 3 11.84 -25.20 -2.23
N GLY A 4 11.33 -24.02 -1.87
CA GLY A 4 12.16 -22.84 -1.67
C GLY A 4 13.10 -23.09 -0.50
N ASP A 5 14.34 -22.76 -0.71
CA ASP A 5 15.39 -22.66 0.31
C ASP A 5 14.81 -21.94 1.56
N ASN A 6 14.54 -22.72 2.60
CA ASN A 6 13.91 -22.31 3.85
C ASN A 6 14.95 -21.79 4.86
N SER A 7 16.16 -21.51 4.41
CA SER A 7 17.16 -20.84 5.23
C SER A 7 16.71 -19.41 5.52
N PRO A 8 16.77 -18.93 6.78
CA PRO A 8 16.35 -17.57 7.10
C PRO A 8 17.16 -16.57 6.29
N THR A 9 16.46 -15.76 5.51
CA THR A 9 17.09 -14.65 4.79
C THR A 9 17.52 -13.61 5.82
N ARG A 10 18.74 -13.09 5.71
CA ARG A 10 19.25 -12.13 6.69
C ARG A 10 18.34 -10.90 6.83
N VAL A 11 17.83 -10.39 5.71
CA VAL A 11 16.95 -9.20 5.69
C VAL A 11 15.79 -9.38 4.72
N ILE A 12 14.59 -9.02 5.16
CA ILE A 12 13.40 -8.89 4.31
C ILE A 12 12.96 -7.43 4.29
N PHE A 13 12.78 -6.88 3.09
CA PHE A 13 12.22 -5.55 2.86
C PHE A 13 10.74 -5.67 2.56
N LEU A 14 9.90 -5.09 3.41
CA LEU A 14 8.46 -5.07 3.30
C LEU A 14 8.02 -3.69 2.81
N PHE A 15 7.30 -3.63 1.70
CA PHE A 15 6.81 -2.38 1.12
C PHE A 15 5.30 -2.34 1.12
N ASP A 16 4.74 -1.29 1.72
CA ASP A 16 3.37 -0.89 1.44
C ASP A 16 3.24 -0.38 -0.01
N VAL A 17 2.00 -0.30 -0.51
CA VAL A 17 1.72 0.11 -1.89
C VAL A 17 1.14 1.51 -1.96
N ASP A 18 -0.01 1.72 -1.31
CA ASP A 18 -0.83 2.92 -1.46
C ASP A 18 -0.17 4.12 -0.77
N ASN A 19 0.14 5.16 -1.55
CA ASN A 19 0.91 6.33 -1.13
C ASN A 19 2.34 6.04 -0.64
N THR A 20 2.82 4.81 -0.81
CA THR A 20 4.22 4.43 -0.56
C THR A 20 4.97 4.19 -1.87
N LEU A 21 4.52 3.25 -2.69
CA LEU A 21 5.07 2.96 -4.02
C LEU A 21 4.22 3.56 -5.15
N LEU A 22 2.92 3.73 -4.92
CA LEU A 22 1.92 4.17 -5.89
C LEU A 22 1.10 5.34 -5.32
N ASP A 23 0.92 6.41 -6.12
CA ASP A 23 0.13 7.60 -5.79
C ASP A 23 -1.38 7.26 -5.81
N ASN A 24 -1.87 6.71 -4.70
CA ASN A 24 -3.26 6.33 -4.55
C ASN A 24 -4.19 7.55 -4.41
N ASP A 25 -3.69 8.68 -3.95
CA ASP A 25 -4.45 9.94 -3.90
C ASP A 25 -4.77 10.42 -5.33
N ARG A 26 -3.84 10.24 -6.25
CA ARG A 26 -4.08 10.52 -7.67
C ARG A 26 -5.10 9.57 -8.28
N VAL A 27 -5.03 8.27 -7.96
CA VAL A 27 -6.05 7.29 -8.37
C VAL A 27 -7.43 7.72 -7.89
N GLY A 28 -7.56 8.11 -6.62
CA GLY A 28 -8.82 8.62 -6.05
C GLY A 28 -9.32 9.89 -6.77
N SER A 29 -8.43 10.82 -7.07
CA SER A 29 -8.77 12.06 -7.79
C SER A 29 -9.21 11.79 -9.24
N ASP A 30 -8.58 10.84 -9.91
CA ASP A 30 -8.96 10.44 -11.27
C ASP A 30 -10.32 9.73 -11.27
N LEU A 31 -10.57 8.87 -10.28
CA LEU A 31 -11.87 8.22 -10.07
C LEU A 31 -12.98 9.25 -9.80
N GLN A 32 -12.72 10.23 -8.93
CA GLN A 32 -13.69 11.31 -8.65
C GLN A 32 -14.13 12.02 -9.93
N ARG A 33 -13.18 12.35 -10.80
CA ARG A 33 -13.46 13.03 -12.07
C ARG A 33 -14.23 12.12 -13.02
N HIS A 34 -13.86 10.85 -13.10
CA HIS A 34 -14.54 9.88 -13.95
C HIS A 34 -15.98 9.64 -13.49
N LEU A 35 -16.21 9.44 -12.20
CA LEU A 35 -17.55 9.32 -11.63
C LEU A 35 -18.41 10.56 -11.95
N ALA A 36 -17.87 11.77 -11.76
CA ALA A 36 -18.60 13.00 -12.03
C ALA A 36 -18.99 13.13 -13.51
N SER A 37 -18.18 12.64 -14.45
CA SER A 37 -18.50 12.64 -15.89
C SER A 37 -19.55 11.58 -16.27
N GLU A 38 -19.56 10.42 -15.61
CA GLU A 38 -20.40 9.28 -16.01
C GLU A 38 -21.77 9.26 -15.31
N ILE A 39 -21.85 9.72 -14.05
CA ILE A 39 -23.07 9.63 -13.24
C ILE A 39 -23.55 10.97 -12.65
N SER A 40 -22.88 12.06 -12.86
CA SER A 40 -23.03 13.41 -12.34
C SER A 40 -22.19 13.73 -11.10
N ALA A 41 -22.09 15.02 -10.80
CA ALA A 41 -21.36 15.49 -9.61
C ALA A 41 -22.00 15.01 -8.30
N GLU A 42 -23.34 15.03 -8.22
CA GLU A 42 -24.11 14.56 -7.06
C GLU A 42 -23.95 13.06 -6.88
N GLY A 43 -24.01 12.29 -7.97
CA GLY A 43 -23.79 10.84 -7.94
C GLY A 43 -22.38 10.48 -7.48
N ALA A 44 -21.35 11.22 -7.94
CA ALA A 44 -19.98 11.05 -7.49
C ALA A 44 -19.83 11.35 -6.00
N GLN A 45 -20.46 12.42 -5.49
CA GLN A 45 -20.46 12.74 -4.06
C GLN A 45 -21.14 11.63 -3.23
N GLU A 46 -22.25 11.09 -3.71
CA GLU A 46 -22.93 9.98 -3.03
C GLU A 46 -22.06 8.71 -3.03
N TYR A 47 -21.41 8.39 -4.13
CA TYR A 47 -20.46 7.26 -4.19
C TYR A 47 -19.37 7.40 -3.12
N TRP A 48 -18.74 8.59 -3.02
CA TRP A 48 -17.68 8.82 -2.03
C TRP A 48 -18.20 8.77 -0.60
N ARG A 49 -19.42 9.24 -0.33
CA ARG A 49 -20.03 9.07 0.99
C ARG A 49 -20.26 7.59 1.34
N ILE A 50 -20.69 6.79 0.37
CA ILE A 50 -20.83 5.33 0.53
C ILE A 50 -19.46 4.69 0.77
N PHE A 51 -18.43 5.08 0.00
CA PHE A 51 -17.07 4.58 0.15
C PHE A 51 -16.50 4.85 1.55
N GLU A 52 -16.61 6.07 2.06
CA GLU A 52 -16.13 6.41 3.40
C GLU A 52 -16.91 5.69 4.51
N GLN A 53 -18.19 5.53 4.35
CA GLN A 53 -19.01 4.73 5.26
C GLN A 53 -18.54 3.27 5.26
N LEU A 54 -18.35 2.69 4.09
CA LEU A 54 -17.90 1.31 3.92
C LEU A 54 -16.49 1.11 4.48
N ARG A 55 -15.58 2.07 4.23
CA ARG A 55 -14.22 2.07 4.80
C ARG A 55 -14.23 2.07 6.33
N THR A 56 -15.14 2.82 6.93
CA THR A 56 -15.32 2.85 8.39
C THR A 56 -15.87 1.53 8.94
N GLU A 57 -16.80 0.90 8.22
CA GLU A 57 -17.40 -0.39 8.60
C GLU A 57 -16.41 -1.56 8.47
N LEU A 58 -15.63 -1.59 7.39
CA LEU A 58 -14.76 -2.72 7.05
C LEU A 58 -13.31 -2.53 7.57
N GLY A 59 -12.89 -1.29 7.79
CA GLY A 59 -11.51 -0.96 8.19
C GLY A 59 -10.51 -0.89 7.03
N TYR A 60 -10.95 -1.13 5.79
CA TYR A 60 -10.13 -0.98 4.57
C TYR A 60 -10.90 -0.32 3.43
N ALA A 61 -10.19 0.09 2.37
CA ALA A 61 -10.77 0.71 1.19
C ALA A 61 -11.35 -0.35 0.24
N ASP A 62 -12.66 -0.34 0.05
CA ASP A 62 -13.38 -1.22 -0.89
C ASP A 62 -14.10 -0.38 -1.96
N TYR A 63 -13.39 -0.09 -3.04
CA TYR A 63 -13.90 0.70 -4.16
C TYR A 63 -15.04 -0.01 -4.91
N LEU A 64 -14.91 -1.32 -5.11
CA LEU A 64 -15.89 -2.12 -5.85
C LEU A 64 -17.14 -2.35 -5.02
N GLY A 65 -17.01 -2.61 -3.72
CA GLY A 65 -18.15 -2.70 -2.80
C GLY A 65 -18.91 -1.38 -2.69
N ALA A 66 -18.21 -0.23 -2.71
CA ALA A 66 -18.86 1.08 -2.75
C ALA A 66 -19.66 1.26 -4.06
N LEU A 67 -19.12 0.83 -5.21
CA LEU A 67 -19.83 0.88 -6.48
C LEU A 67 -21.07 -0.03 -6.46
N GLN A 68 -20.97 -1.22 -5.87
CA GLN A 68 -22.11 -2.13 -5.73
C GLN A 68 -23.20 -1.53 -4.83
N ARG A 69 -22.84 -0.95 -3.68
CA ARG A 69 -23.82 -0.26 -2.80
C ARG A 69 -24.43 0.97 -3.47
N TYR A 70 -23.69 1.70 -4.27
CA TYR A 70 -24.23 2.79 -5.08
C TYR A 70 -25.25 2.27 -6.07
N ARG A 71 -24.94 1.19 -6.80
CA ARG A 71 -25.85 0.55 -7.75
C ARG A 71 -27.14 0.04 -7.10
N ASP A 72 -27.06 -0.53 -5.90
CA ASP A 72 -28.23 -1.03 -5.18
C ASP A 72 -29.25 0.08 -4.88
N LYS A 73 -28.74 1.30 -4.60
CA LYS A 73 -29.57 2.51 -4.43
C LYS A 73 -30.07 3.12 -5.74
N HIS A 74 -29.30 2.93 -6.80
CA HIS A 74 -29.56 3.51 -8.13
C HIS A 74 -29.56 2.41 -9.20
N PRO A 75 -30.56 1.47 -9.18
CA PRO A 75 -30.57 0.30 -10.06
C PRO A 75 -30.67 0.62 -11.55
N ARG A 76 -31.02 1.87 -11.87
CA ARG A 76 -31.11 2.40 -13.25
C ARG A 76 -29.99 3.39 -13.58
N ALA A 77 -28.94 3.46 -12.75
CA ALA A 77 -27.82 4.35 -13.03
C ALA A 77 -27.23 4.03 -14.42
N PRO A 78 -27.02 5.05 -15.26
CA PRO A 78 -26.42 4.87 -16.57
C PRO A 78 -24.93 4.51 -16.43
N ASN A 79 -24.31 4.09 -17.54
CA ASN A 79 -22.87 4.00 -17.70
C ASN A 79 -22.12 3.04 -16.73
N LEU A 80 -22.83 2.08 -16.11
CA LEU A 80 -22.21 1.11 -15.21
C LEU A 80 -21.06 0.36 -15.88
N LEU A 81 -21.16 0.10 -17.19
CA LEU A 81 -20.09 -0.54 -17.96
C LEU A 81 -18.82 0.33 -18.00
N CYS A 82 -18.96 1.63 -18.23
CA CYS A 82 -17.84 2.57 -18.24
C CYS A 82 -17.19 2.70 -16.85
N LEU A 83 -17.99 2.72 -15.79
CA LEU A 83 -17.49 2.73 -14.41
C LEU A 83 -16.71 1.47 -14.10
N SER A 84 -17.24 0.30 -14.47
CA SER A 84 -16.55 -0.98 -14.28
C SER A 84 -15.24 -1.04 -15.06
N ASP A 85 -15.24 -0.59 -16.31
CA ASP A 85 -14.06 -0.55 -17.17
C ASP A 85 -12.95 0.34 -16.59
N PHE A 86 -13.31 1.50 -16.04
CA PHE A 86 -12.35 2.39 -15.36
C PHE A 86 -11.62 1.66 -14.23
N PHE A 87 -12.34 0.98 -13.33
CA PHE A 87 -11.71 0.26 -12.21
C PHE A 87 -10.80 -0.87 -12.69
N ILE A 88 -11.26 -1.62 -13.71
CA ILE A 88 -10.55 -2.80 -14.20
C ILE A 88 -9.34 -2.41 -15.04
N ASN A 89 -9.46 -1.37 -15.89
CA ASN A 89 -8.46 -1.01 -16.89
C ASN A 89 -7.67 0.26 -16.57
N TYR A 90 -7.77 0.75 -15.34
CA TYR A 90 -7.01 1.93 -14.90
C TYR A 90 -5.49 1.74 -15.08
N PRO A 91 -4.76 2.74 -15.61
CA PRO A 91 -3.33 2.63 -15.92
C PRO A 91 -2.47 2.81 -14.65
N PHE A 92 -2.51 1.85 -13.74
CA PHE A 92 -1.79 1.92 -12.45
C PHE A 92 -0.28 2.13 -12.58
N ALA A 93 0.34 1.63 -13.66
CA ALA A 93 1.76 1.82 -13.90
C ALA A 93 2.16 3.30 -14.02
N GLU A 94 1.26 4.15 -14.53
CA GLU A 94 1.47 5.60 -14.63
C GLU A 94 1.31 6.34 -13.29
N ARG A 95 0.94 5.63 -12.25
CA ARG A 95 0.73 6.18 -10.89
C ARG A 95 1.79 5.71 -9.91
N LEU A 96 2.79 4.97 -10.36
CA LEU A 96 3.97 4.70 -9.53
C LEU A 96 4.68 6.02 -9.20
N PHE A 97 5.08 6.17 -7.95
CA PHE A 97 5.96 7.28 -7.59
C PHE A 97 7.31 7.14 -8.31
N PRO A 98 7.97 8.26 -8.62
CA PRO A 98 9.30 8.23 -9.21
C PRO A 98 10.25 7.33 -8.42
N ASP A 99 11.01 6.51 -9.14
CA ASP A 99 12.02 5.58 -8.62
C ASP A 99 11.48 4.39 -7.77
N ALA A 100 10.16 4.21 -7.64
CA ALA A 100 9.58 3.13 -6.83
C ALA A 100 10.14 1.74 -7.21
N VAL A 101 10.18 1.40 -8.50
CA VAL A 101 10.74 0.12 -8.98
C VAL A 101 12.25 0.06 -8.76
N LYS A 102 12.98 1.15 -9.01
CA LYS A 102 14.43 1.20 -8.78
C LYS A 102 14.80 0.99 -7.31
N VAL A 103 13.98 1.49 -6.38
CA VAL A 103 14.18 1.24 -4.94
C VAL A 103 14.03 -0.24 -4.63
N ILE A 104 13.02 -0.91 -5.19
CA ILE A 104 12.84 -2.35 -5.02
C ILE A 104 14.08 -3.11 -5.56
N GLU A 105 14.55 -2.77 -6.75
CA GLU A 105 15.75 -3.36 -7.35
C GLU A 105 17.00 -3.09 -6.50
N HIS A 106 17.13 -1.87 -5.96
CA HIS A 106 18.25 -1.47 -5.13
C HIS A 106 18.33 -2.31 -3.85
N VAL A 107 17.24 -2.46 -3.11
CA VAL A 107 17.26 -3.21 -1.84
C VAL A 107 17.42 -4.71 -2.05
N GLN A 108 17.06 -5.23 -3.22
CA GLN A 108 17.22 -6.66 -3.56
C GLN A 108 18.69 -7.10 -3.63
N GLN A 109 19.64 -6.17 -3.67
CA GLN A 109 21.07 -6.47 -3.53
C GLN A 109 21.42 -7.01 -2.12
N TRP A 110 20.59 -6.75 -1.12
CA TRP A 110 20.84 -7.05 0.28
C TRP A 110 19.87 -8.06 0.89
N GLY A 111 18.67 -8.21 0.29
CA GLY A 111 17.64 -9.08 0.80
C GLY A 111 16.44 -9.19 -0.15
N ARG A 112 15.44 -9.94 0.25
CA ARG A 112 14.24 -10.09 -0.58
C ARG A 112 13.29 -8.92 -0.36
N ALA A 113 12.77 -8.34 -1.43
CA ALA A 113 11.66 -7.40 -1.39
C ALA A 113 10.32 -8.13 -1.48
N VAL A 114 9.38 -7.75 -0.64
CA VAL A 114 8.02 -8.30 -0.52
C VAL A 114 7.04 -7.13 -0.46
N ILE A 115 5.95 -7.20 -1.19
CA ILE A 115 4.82 -6.29 -1.00
C ILE A 115 4.02 -6.78 0.21
N LEU A 116 3.74 -5.86 1.14
CA LEU A 116 2.88 -6.09 2.30
C LEU A 116 1.82 -4.98 2.34
N SER A 117 0.61 -5.29 1.91
CA SER A 117 -0.45 -4.28 1.69
C SER A 117 -1.76 -4.66 2.37
N ASP A 118 -2.53 -3.63 2.72
CA ASP A 118 -3.95 -3.79 3.07
C ASP A 118 -4.81 -3.64 1.80
N GLY A 119 -5.94 -4.33 1.74
CA GLY A 119 -6.88 -4.13 0.66
C GLY A 119 -7.88 -5.28 0.47
N ASP A 120 -8.78 -5.07 -0.49
CA ASP A 120 -9.75 -6.09 -0.89
C ASP A 120 -9.13 -7.17 -1.76
N VAL A 121 -9.88 -8.27 -1.93
CA VAL A 121 -9.41 -9.49 -2.61
C VAL A 121 -9.34 -9.37 -4.14
N VAL A 122 -9.89 -8.30 -4.74
CA VAL A 122 -9.94 -8.13 -6.20
C VAL A 122 -9.13 -6.93 -6.66
N PHE A 123 -9.42 -5.75 -6.11
CA PHE A 123 -8.88 -4.49 -6.62
C PHE A 123 -7.40 -4.30 -6.23
N GLN A 124 -7.03 -4.66 -5.00
CA GLN A 124 -5.64 -4.51 -4.56
C GLN A 124 -4.67 -5.45 -5.32
N PRO A 125 -4.97 -6.76 -5.51
CA PRO A 125 -4.16 -7.62 -6.37
C PRO A 125 -4.06 -7.11 -7.80
N LEU A 126 -5.17 -6.61 -8.37
CA LEU A 126 -5.22 -6.06 -9.72
C LEU A 126 -4.31 -4.82 -9.85
N LYS A 127 -4.39 -3.90 -8.89
CA LYS A 127 -3.53 -2.71 -8.79
C LYS A 127 -2.05 -3.09 -8.76
N ILE A 128 -1.66 -4.01 -7.88
CA ILE A 128 -0.28 -4.48 -7.72
C ILE A 128 0.22 -5.18 -8.99
N SER A 129 -0.61 -6.00 -9.63
CA SER A 129 -0.25 -6.68 -10.86
C SER A 129 -0.09 -5.71 -12.03
N ARG A 130 -1.06 -4.82 -12.24
CA ARG A 130 -1.07 -3.89 -13.38
C ARG A 130 -0.09 -2.73 -13.25
N SER A 131 0.31 -2.38 -12.04
CA SER A 131 1.39 -1.40 -11.83
C SER A 131 2.78 -1.97 -12.14
N GLY A 132 2.92 -3.30 -12.29
CA GLY A 132 4.20 -3.97 -12.47
C GLY A 132 4.91 -4.31 -11.16
N LEU A 133 4.38 -3.88 -10.01
CA LEU A 133 4.99 -4.14 -8.70
C LEU A 133 5.10 -5.64 -8.38
N ALA A 134 4.11 -6.46 -8.79
CA ALA A 134 4.18 -7.91 -8.62
C ALA A 134 5.41 -8.51 -9.31
N ASN A 135 5.72 -8.05 -10.52
CA ASN A 135 6.91 -8.49 -11.26
C ASN A 135 8.19 -8.00 -10.58
N ALA A 136 8.23 -6.73 -10.14
CA ALA A 136 9.40 -6.16 -9.46
C ALA A 136 9.81 -6.95 -8.21
N VAL A 137 8.84 -7.51 -7.48
CA VAL A 137 9.10 -8.36 -6.31
C VAL A 137 9.06 -9.86 -6.63
N SER A 138 9.07 -10.27 -7.92
CA SER A 138 9.03 -11.68 -8.35
C SER A 138 7.85 -12.47 -7.75
N GLY A 139 6.67 -11.86 -7.70
CA GLY A 139 5.44 -12.44 -7.17
C GLY A 139 5.34 -12.52 -5.64
N ARG A 140 6.29 -11.98 -4.89
CA ARG A 140 6.24 -11.96 -3.42
C ARG A 140 5.30 -10.87 -2.93
N VAL A 141 4.03 -11.20 -2.84
CA VAL A 141 2.95 -10.27 -2.50
C VAL A 141 2.09 -10.86 -1.39
N LEU A 142 1.91 -10.09 -0.33
CA LEU A 142 1.00 -10.38 0.78
C LEU A 142 -0.04 -9.27 0.86
N ILE A 143 -1.32 -9.64 0.86
CA ILE A 143 -2.44 -8.70 0.98
C ILE A 143 -3.32 -9.20 2.11
N TYR A 144 -3.58 -8.33 3.08
CA TYR A 144 -4.42 -8.61 4.24
C TYR A 144 -5.51 -7.54 4.38
N VAL A 145 -6.45 -7.77 5.27
CA VAL A 145 -7.41 -6.74 5.69
C VAL A 145 -6.73 -5.73 6.62
N HIS A 146 -5.93 -6.26 7.58
CA HIS A 146 -5.15 -5.50 8.53
C HIS A 146 -3.77 -6.15 8.69
N LYS A 147 -2.81 -5.75 7.87
CA LYS A 147 -1.48 -6.37 7.79
C LYS A 147 -0.71 -6.34 9.11
N GLU A 148 -0.97 -5.36 9.95
CA GLU A 148 -0.34 -5.27 11.28
C GLU A 148 -0.83 -6.34 12.27
N HIS A 149 -1.90 -7.07 11.94
CA HIS A 149 -2.40 -8.19 12.75
C HIS A 149 -1.95 -9.56 12.25
N GLU A 150 -1.30 -9.61 11.09
CA GLU A 150 -0.93 -10.85 10.39
C GLU A 150 0.60 -11.07 10.35
N LEU A 151 1.32 -10.45 11.29
CA LEU A 151 2.79 -10.48 11.30
C LEU A 151 3.37 -11.88 11.55
N ASP A 152 2.63 -12.74 12.24
CA ASP A 152 3.01 -14.15 12.42
C ASP A 152 2.99 -14.91 11.07
N ASP A 153 1.98 -14.67 10.20
CA ASP A 153 1.92 -15.26 8.87
C ASP A 153 3.02 -14.68 7.96
N VAL A 154 3.31 -13.38 8.09
CA VAL A 154 4.45 -12.75 7.38
C VAL A 154 5.75 -13.43 7.76
N GLU A 155 5.99 -13.66 9.06
CA GLU A 155 7.20 -14.30 9.57
C GLU A 155 7.31 -15.77 9.14
N GLN A 156 6.18 -16.47 9.12
CA GLN A 156 6.14 -17.87 8.65
C GLN A 156 6.46 -18.00 7.15
N ARG A 157 5.93 -17.08 6.31
CA ARG A 157 6.16 -17.09 4.86
C ARG A 157 7.52 -16.56 4.45
N TYR A 158 8.01 -15.58 5.20
CA TYR A 158 9.27 -14.88 4.92
C TYR A 158 10.12 -14.77 6.21
N PRO A 159 10.66 -15.89 6.72
CA PRO A 159 11.48 -15.86 7.92
C PRO A 159 12.75 -15.04 7.70
N ALA A 160 13.07 -14.13 8.63
CA ALA A 160 14.23 -13.27 8.56
C ALA A 160 14.83 -12.98 9.95
N GLU A 161 16.12 -12.66 9.97
CA GLU A 161 16.77 -12.12 11.16
C GLU A 161 16.33 -10.68 11.42
N HIS A 162 16.11 -9.91 10.34
CA HIS A 162 15.70 -8.51 10.41
C HIS A 162 14.73 -8.15 9.28
N TYR A 163 13.76 -7.30 9.62
CA TYR A 163 12.81 -6.73 8.67
C TYR A 163 13.07 -5.24 8.50
N VAL A 164 12.81 -4.72 7.29
CA VAL A 164 12.73 -3.28 7.01
C VAL A 164 11.36 -3.01 6.46
N LEU A 165 10.52 -2.27 7.17
CA LEU A 165 9.16 -1.93 6.74
C LEU A 165 9.11 -0.48 6.28
N VAL A 166 8.63 -0.27 5.05
CA VAL A 166 8.43 1.04 4.42
C VAL A 166 6.93 1.28 4.24
N ASP A 167 6.39 2.33 4.87
CA ASP A 167 4.95 2.62 4.88
C ASP A 167 4.69 4.13 5.04
N ASP A 168 3.57 4.63 4.53
CA ASP A 168 3.12 6.03 4.69
C ASP A 168 2.28 6.26 5.96
N LYS A 169 1.99 5.19 6.74
CA LYS A 169 1.12 5.24 7.91
C LYS A 169 1.90 4.96 9.20
N LEU A 170 2.16 6.00 9.99
CA LEU A 170 2.82 5.86 11.31
C LEU A 170 2.09 4.86 12.24
N ARG A 171 0.77 4.74 12.14
CA ARG A 171 -0.01 3.77 12.90
C ARG A 171 0.47 2.33 12.65
N ILE A 172 0.66 1.98 11.38
CA ILE A 172 1.15 0.65 10.98
C ILE A 172 2.59 0.44 11.45
N LEU A 173 3.46 1.42 11.17
CA LEU A 173 4.87 1.36 11.58
C LEU A 173 5.01 1.18 13.09
N ALA A 174 4.23 1.92 13.89
CA ALA A 174 4.24 1.81 15.35
C ALA A 174 3.73 0.43 15.84
N ALA A 175 2.68 -0.12 15.23
CA ALA A 175 2.15 -1.43 15.57
C ALA A 175 3.18 -2.54 15.26
N VAL A 176 3.81 -2.49 14.09
CA VAL A 176 4.83 -3.46 13.68
C VAL A 176 6.09 -3.32 14.53
N LYS A 177 6.51 -2.10 14.85
CA LYS A 177 7.65 -1.87 15.77
C LYS A 177 7.39 -2.43 17.16
N LYS A 178 6.16 -2.30 17.66
CA LYS A 178 5.76 -2.90 18.94
C LYS A 178 5.84 -4.43 18.93
N PHE A 179 5.52 -5.07 17.81
CA PHE A 179 5.52 -6.52 17.67
C PHE A 179 6.93 -7.09 17.50
N TRP A 180 7.72 -6.57 16.55
CA TRP A 180 9.06 -7.09 16.23
C TRP A 180 10.21 -6.43 17.02
N GLY A 181 9.98 -5.30 17.67
CA GLY A 181 10.99 -4.61 18.48
C GLY A 181 12.25 -4.23 17.68
N SER A 182 13.40 -4.71 18.15
CA SER A 182 14.69 -4.47 17.48
C SER A 182 14.87 -5.26 16.18
N ARG A 183 14.01 -6.24 15.90
CA ARG A 183 14.05 -7.03 14.67
C ARG A 183 13.44 -6.30 13.47
N VAL A 184 12.97 -5.07 13.63
CA VAL A 184 12.45 -4.27 12.52
C VAL A 184 13.03 -2.86 12.54
N THR A 185 13.38 -2.37 11.35
CA THR A 185 13.58 -0.96 11.07
C THR A 185 12.35 -0.44 10.34
N THR A 186 11.74 0.60 10.89
CA THR A 186 10.56 1.25 10.33
C THR A 186 10.97 2.51 9.56
N ILE A 187 10.47 2.63 8.32
CA ILE A 187 10.76 3.77 7.45
C ILE A 187 9.45 4.44 7.08
N PHE A 188 9.28 5.67 7.53
CA PHE A 188 8.13 6.50 7.22
C PHE A 188 8.39 7.31 5.94
N VAL A 189 7.57 7.09 4.91
CA VAL A 189 7.61 7.85 3.66
C VAL A 189 6.60 8.97 3.73
N ARG A 190 7.05 10.23 3.62
CA ARG A 190 6.20 11.42 3.70
C ARG A 190 5.54 11.73 2.36
N GLN A 191 4.79 10.77 1.85
CA GLN A 191 3.99 10.87 0.63
C GLN A 191 2.51 10.67 0.95
N GLY A 192 1.62 11.18 0.10
CA GLY A 192 0.18 11.06 0.29
C GLY A 192 -0.40 11.94 1.42
N HIS A 193 -1.72 11.92 1.52
CA HIS A 193 -2.48 12.83 2.38
C HIS A 193 -2.28 12.61 3.89
N TYR A 194 -1.97 11.38 4.34
CA TYR A 194 -1.76 11.09 5.77
C TYR A 194 -0.56 11.84 6.35
N THR A 195 0.42 12.18 5.52
CA THR A 195 1.64 12.85 5.96
C THR A 195 1.48 14.35 6.15
N ALA A 196 0.37 14.91 5.67
CA ALA A 196 0.06 16.34 5.75
C ALA A 196 -0.71 16.72 7.04
N ASP A 197 -1.26 15.74 7.80
CA ASP A 197 -2.04 16.03 9.00
C ASP A 197 -1.17 16.00 10.28
N PRO A 198 -0.87 17.17 10.89
CA PRO A 198 -0.06 17.24 12.11
C PRO A 198 -0.65 16.46 13.29
N LYS A 199 -1.98 16.28 13.34
CA LYS A 199 -2.63 15.50 14.40
C LYS A 199 -2.32 14.04 14.27
N ILE A 200 -2.33 13.49 13.05
CA ILE A 200 -1.96 12.10 12.77
C ILE A 200 -0.49 11.89 13.13
N LEU A 201 0.40 12.81 12.71
CA LEU A 201 1.83 12.74 13.01
C LEU A 201 2.12 12.77 14.51
N ALA A 202 1.37 13.56 15.28
CA ALA A 202 1.53 13.66 16.74
C ALA A 202 0.92 12.47 17.51
N SER A 203 0.08 11.66 16.88
CA SER A 203 -0.66 10.58 17.54
C SER A 203 0.13 9.28 17.71
N TYR A 204 1.25 9.14 17.00
CA TYR A 204 2.05 7.91 16.99
C TYR A 204 3.53 8.20 17.20
N PRO A 205 4.30 7.24 17.75
CA PRO A 205 5.75 7.35 17.82
C PRO A 205 6.36 7.58 16.44
N ALA A 206 7.47 8.31 16.39
CA ALA A 206 8.24 8.46 15.17
C ALA A 206 8.78 7.10 14.69
N ALA A 207 8.87 6.92 13.38
CA ALA A 207 9.58 5.79 12.79
C ALA A 207 11.09 5.92 13.01
N ASP A 208 11.82 4.81 12.88
CA ASP A 208 13.27 4.80 13.01
C ASP A 208 13.95 5.71 11.95
N ILE A 209 13.39 5.74 10.74
CA ILE A 209 13.84 6.59 9.64
C ILE A 209 12.62 7.31 9.04
N SER A 210 12.80 8.56 8.62
CA SER A 210 11.79 9.33 7.91
C SER A 210 12.39 9.93 6.64
N ILE A 211 11.75 9.65 5.49
CA ILE A 211 12.19 10.12 4.17
C ILE A 211 11.09 10.96 3.52
N GLY A 212 11.47 11.86 2.63
CA GLY A 212 10.54 12.75 1.93
C GLY A 212 9.76 12.03 0.83
N ARG A 213 10.42 11.13 0.11
CA ARG A 213 9.86 10.35 -0.99
C ARG A 213 10.55 9.00 -1.08
N ILE A 214 9.88 8.03 -1.69
CA ILE A 214 10.39 6.66 -1.80
C ILE A 214 11.78 6.60 -2.45
N GLY A 215 12.06 7.41 -3.46
CA GLY A 215 13.34 7.48 -4.17
C GLY A 215 14.53 7.87 -3.28
N ASP A 216 14.29 8.49 -2.12
CA ASP A 216 15.36 8.85 -1.20
C ASP A 216 16.07 7.61 -0.63
N LEU A 217 15.40 6.44 -0.61
CA LEU A 217 16.00 5.17 -0.20
C LEU A 217 17.17 4.71 -1.09
N LEU A 218 17.30 5.21 -2.31
CA LEU A 218 18.44 4.93 -3.19
C LEU A 218 19.77 5.45 -2.63
N GLN A 219 19.72 6.35 -1.65
CA GLN A 219 20.92 6.96 -1.01
C GLN A 219 21.34 6.21 0.26
N TYR A 220 20.52 5.24 0.74
CA TYR A 220 20.82 4.47 1.93
C TYR A 220 21.57 3.18 1.60
N TYR A 221 22.43 2.78 2.53
CA TYR A 221 23.13 1.49 2.50
C TYR A 221 22.63 0.58 3.62
N LEU A 222 22.78 -0.74 3.45
CA LEU A 222 22.28 -1.72 4.39
C LEU A 222 22.66 -1.47 5.87
N PRO A 223 23.91 -1.12 6.22
CA PRO A 223 24.27 -0.86 7.61
C PRO A 223 23.46 0.29 8.25
N GLU A 224 23.10 1.31 7.46
CA GLU A 224 22.29 2.44 7.93
C GLU A 224 20.84 2.04 8.17
N LEU A 225 20.33 1.14 7.33
CA LEU A 225 18.97 0.58 7.47
C LEU A 225 18.85 -0.39 8.65
N LEU A 226 19.92 -1.13 8.97
CA LEU A 226 19.91 -2.07 10.10
C LEU A 226 20.20 -1.41 11.45
N ASN A 227 20.91 -0.28 11.44
CA ASN A 227 21.29 0.46 12.64
C ASN A 227 21.04 1.97 12.42
N PRO A 228 19.76 2.37 12.33
CA PRO A 228 19.42 3.77 12.12
C PRO A 228 19.96 4.61 13.29
N LYS A 229 20.63 5.71 12.96
CA LYS A 229 21.04 6.67 13.99
C LYS A 229 19.80 7.41 14.48
N PRO A 230 19.69 7.65 15.78
CA PRO A 230 18.57 8.38 16.38
C PRO A 230 18.49 9.83 15.88
#